data_308db9770876384d3c941489828075cb
#
_entry.id   308db9770876384d3c941489828075cb
#
_cell.length_a   1.000
_cell.length_b   1.000
_cell.length_c   1.000
_cell.angle_alpha   90.00
_cell.angle_beta   90.00
_cell.angle_gamma   90.00
#
_symmetry.space_group_name_H-M   'P 1'
#
loop_
_entity.id
_entity.type
_entity.pdbx_description
1 polymer ?
#
loop_
_entity_poly.entity_id
_entity_poly.type
_entity_poly.pdbx_seq_one_letter_code
_entity_poly.pdbx_strand_id
1 'polypeptide(L)'
;MPKFKNNAAWVNGLKTAIRSSTAKGWTVREHRGIARLEVRTGEGMRSAQLMKNNIPFSYSAQDMGDIITRVRNIYVEMANNGGDFDSAVAVCAGLAPKLTYSHDWVGAKEDFEKYKKEMGTGIKDITWTKEYEPVIDYAVNLLKTKDAPINADKLLEICAKNGIEKVTDFMARNNIAPKPLTYELGGRAREQRVRNLASFLKYCVTKKTYPNHWLPPDDLREYIGRPSEKAKKAKNKKASIEDQEFINLINSLPTEIGQPHHIIAAKKWVNAMKLCAVFGLRPIELRHLVYKKRKDELWCMYEKRSGQGVTKPRILEPLYLVDNDGNVHYEEVVRLYKAGLLELPYQCMPDCKTVEGVGDQMGKWLKQKAGWISLKALMAKRGESLGCYSFRHSYSLRGHQLGIDAGSVADAMGHTLRTHLESYDYAKTTTTKKAFIKARELQAV
;
A
#
# COMPACT_ATOMS: atom_id res chain seq x y z
N MET A 1 -52.92 -48.68 25.30
CA MET A 1 -51.79 -49.17 24.48
C MET A 1 -51.22 -48.01 23.73
N PRO A 2 -49.93 -47.67 23.88
CA PRO A 2 -49.34 -46.56 23.09
C PRO A 2 -49.16 -47.04 21.67
N LYS A 3 -49.74 -46.29 20.70
CA LYS A 3 -49.54 -46.47 19.28
C LYS A 3 -48.08 -46.22 18.93
N PHE A 4 -47.28 -47.23 18.78
CA PHE A 4 -45.97 -47.10 18.13
C PHE A 4 -46.20 -46.65 16.67
N LYS A 5 -45.98 -45.38 16.35
CA LYS A 5 -45.86 -44.93 14.97
C LYS A 5 -44.58 -45.55 14.43
N ASN A 6 -44.67 -46.58 13.61
CA ASN A 6 -43.57 -47.07 12.78
C ASN A 6 -43.12 -45.93 11.86
N ASN A 7 -42.16 -45.15 12.30
CA ASN A 7 -41.50 -44.19 11.42
C ASN A 7 -40.72 -44.96 10.38
N ALA A 8 -40.93 -44.70 9.10
CA ALA A 8 -40.15 -45.30 8.01
C ALA A 8 -38.63 -45.20 8.30
N ALA A 9 -37.88 -46.21 7.90
CA ALA A 9 -36.44 -46.31 8.24
C ALA A 9 -35.61 -45.06 7.87
N TRP A 10 -35.94 -44.44 6.70
CA TRP A 10 -35.30 -43.23 6.25
C TRP A 10 -35.54 -42.02 7.20
N VAL A 11 -36.69 -41.94 7.86
CA VAL A 11 -36.98 -40.84 8.81
C VAL A 11 -36.06 -40.91 10.03
N ASN A 12 -35.74 -42.13 10.49
CA ASN A 12 -34.80 -42.33 11.55
C ASN A 12 -33.37 -42.00 11.10
N GLY A 13 -33.01 -42.36 9.87
CA GLY A 13 -31.75 -41.97 9.26
C GLY A 13 -31.60 -40.44 9.14
N LEU A 14 -32.63 -39.76 8.67
CA LEU A 14 -32.69 -38.29 8.58
C LEU A 14 -32.43 -37.64 9.96
N LYS A 15 -33.17 -38.08 10.99
CA LYS A 15 -33.02 -37.55 12.36
C LYS A 15 -31.61 -37.76 12.92
N THR A 16 -31.03 -38.93 12.67
CA THR A 16 -29.66 -39.22 13.09
C THR A 16 -28.63 -38.36 12.40
N ALA A 17 -28.75 -38.23 11.05
CA ALA A 17 -27.86 -37.40 10.25
C ALA A 17 -27.91 -35.90 10.65
N ILE A 18 -29.10 -35.38 10.91
CA ILE A 18 -29.26 -34.00 11.38
C ILE A 18 -28.62 -33.83 12.77
N ARG A 19 -28.86 -34.74 13.71
CA ARG A 19 -28.26 -34.68 15.05
C ARG A 19 -26.73 -34.74 15.05
N SER A 20 -26.15 -35.52 14.12
CA SER A 20 -24.70 -35.65 14.01
C SER A 20 -24.04 -34.45 13.32
N SER A 21 -24.77 -33.68 12.51
CA SER A 21 -24.25 -32.56 11.71
C SER A 21 -24.62 -31.17 12.22
N THR A 22 -25.45 -31.09 13.29
CA THR A 22 -25.92 -29.84 13.90
C THR A 22 -25.92 -29.94 15.43
N ALA A 23 -26.37 -28.85 16.11
CA ALA A 23 -26.50 -28.82 17.57
C ALA A 23 -27.82 -29.44 18.05
N LYS A 24 -27.93 -29.66 19.39
CA LYS A 24 -29.18 -30.06 20.05
C LYS A 24 -30.29 -29.04 19.78
N GLY A 25 -31.48 -29.52 19.46
CA GLY A 25 -32.65 -28.66 19.19
C GLY A 25 -32.98 -28.52 17.70
N TRP A 26 -32.13 -29.02 16.81
CA TRP A 26 -32.38 -29.03 15.37
C TRP A 26 -33.14 -30.26 14.96
N THR A 27 -34.24 -30.07 14.21
CA THR A 27 -35.05 -31.21 13.70
C THR A 27 -35.77 -30.80 12.42
N VAL A 28 -36.05 -31.80 11.54
CA VAL A 28 -36.91 -31.61 10.35
C VAL A 28 -38.15 -32.43 10.54
N ARG A 29 -39.30 -31.82 10.25
CA ARG A 29 -40.60 -32.44 10.31
C ARG A 29 -41.33 -32.31 8.99
N GLU A 30 -42.25 -33.21 8.79
CA GLU A 30 -43.21 -33.14 7.72
C GLU A 30 -44.27 -32.10 8.03
N HIS A 31 -44.57 -31.23 7.09
CA HIS A 31 -45.68 -30.29 7.13
C HIS A 31 -46.34 -30.20 5.75
N ARG A 32 -47.50 -30.82 5.59
CA ARG A 32 -48.26 -30.87 4.32
C ARG A 32 -47.45 -31.45 3.16
N GLY A 33 -46.72 -32.53 3.39
CA GLY A 33 -45.88 -33.19 2.40
C GLY A 33 -44.49 -32.54 2.18
N ILE A 34 -44.19 -31.42 2.89
CA ILE A 34 -42.98 -30.61 2.67
C ILE A 34 -42.07 -30.73 3.89
N ALA A 35 -40.74 -30.66 3.67
CA ALA A 35 -39.74 -30.63 4.74
C ALA A 35 -39.68 -29.25 5.40
N ARG A 36 -39.93 -29.21 6.71
CA ARG A 36 -39.85 -28.02 7.53
C ARG A 36 -38.78 -28.19 8.62
N LEU A 37 -37.81 -27.26 8.63
CA LEU A 37 -36.81 -27.14 9.69
C LEU A 37 -37.39 -26.48 10.91
N GLU A 38 -37.20 -27.09 12.09
CA GLU A 38 -37.49 -26.51 13.41
C GLU A 38 -36.22 -26.45 14.23
N VAL A 39 -35.92 -25.26 14.79
CA VAL A 39 -34.75 -25.03 15.63
C VAL A 39 -35.22 -24.46 16.97
N ARG A 40 -34.86 -25.11 18.07
CA ARG A 40 -35.10 -24.61 19.43
C ARG A 40 -33.85 -23.92 19.95
N THR A 41 -33.96 -22.63 20.21
CA THR A 41 -32.93 -21.82 20.85
C THR A 41 -33.37 -21.44 22.26
N GLY A 42 -32.49 -20.81 23.05
CA GLY A 42 -32.85 -20.27 24.36
C GLY A 42 -33.95 -19.21 24.29
N GLU A 43 -34.17 -18.57 23.17
CA GLU A 43 -35.16 -17.52 22.91
C GLU A 43 -36.53 -18.06 22.42
N GLY A 44 -36.64 -19.36 22.16
CA GLY A 44 -37.86 -19.98 21.65
C GLY A 44 -37.66 -20.95 20.50
N MET A 45 -38.77 -21.24 19.77
CA MET A 45 -38.75 -22.14 18.60
C MET A 45 -38.92 -21.30 17.32
N ARG A 46 -37.94 -21.45 16.41
CA ARG A 46 -38.02 -20.91 15.06
C ARG A 46 -38.24 -22.02 14.06
N SER A 47 -38.92 -21.72 12.97
CA SER A 47 -39.14 -22.72 11.92
C SER A 47 -39.16 -22.10 10.53
N ALA A 48 -38.65 -22.84 9.56
CA ALA A 48 -38.63 -22.42 8.17
C ALA A 48 -38.89 -23.60 7.23
N GLN A 49 -39.49 -23.31 6.10
CA GLN A 49 -39.62 -24.26 4.99
C GLN A 49 -38.27 -24.40 4.30
N LEU A 50 -37.83 -25.64 4.06
CA LEU A 50 -36.60 -25.89 3.32
C LEU A 50 -36.88 -25.80 1.80
N MET A 51 -36.12 -24.93 1.11
CA MET A 51 -36.31 -24.62 -0.30
C MET A 51 -35.00 -24.63 -1.09
N LYS A 52 -35.09 -24.85 -2.39
CA LYS A 52 -34.03 -24.64 -3.37
C LYS A 52 -34.64 -23.88 -4.57
N ASN A 53 -34.13 -22.69 -4.86
CA ASN A 53 -34.61 -21.83 -5.95
C ASN A 53 -36.15 -21.64 -5.91
N ASN A 54 -36.71 -21.33 -4.76
CA ASN A 54 -38.13 -21.16 -4.47
C ASN A 54 -38.98 -22.45 -4.60
N ILE A 55 -38.37 -23.63 -4.75
CA ILE A 55 -39.04 -24.91 -4.77
C ILE A 55 -38.87 -25.60 -3.42
N PRO A 56 -39.95 -25.93 -2.69
CA PRO A 56 -39.87 -26.65 -1.42
C PRO A 56 -39.37 -28.08 -1.61
N PHE A 57 -38.55 -28.57 -0.67
CA PHE A 57 -38.20 -30.00 -0.64
C PHE A 57 -39.41 -30.82 -0.15
N SER A 58 -39.69 -31.93 -0.85
CA SER A 58 -40.66 -32.92 -0.37
C SER A 58 -40.12 -33.62 0.88
N TYR A 59 -40.98 -33.93 1.83
CA TYR A 59 -40.61 -34.78 2.96
C TYR A 59 -40.62 -36.24 2.56
N SER A 60 -39.58 -36.69 1.83
CA SER A 60 -39.49 -38.02 1.21
C SER A 60 -38.09 -38.61 1.35
N ALA A 61 -37.96 -39.93 1.18
CA ALA A 61 -36.68 -40.62 1.16
C ALA A 61 -35.79 -40.14 -0.01
N GLN A 62 -36.40 -39.68 -1.10
CA GLN A 62 -35.73 -39.22 -2.31
C GLN A 62 -34.99 -37.90 -2.06
N ASP A 63 -35.58 -36.97 -1.30
CA ASP A 63 -35.00 -35.67 -0.99
C ASP A 63 -34.15 -35.68 0.30
N MET A 64 -34.02 -36.82 0.97
CA MET A 64 -33.31 -36.94 2.26
C MET A 64 -31.88 -36.36 2.22
N GLY A 65 -31.11 -36.67 1.19
CA GLY A 65 -29.72 -36.18 1.05
C GLY A 65 -29.66 -34.67 0.90
N ASP A 66 -30.53 -34.10 0.09
CA ASP A 66 -30.61 -32.66 -0.11
C ASP A 66 -31.12 -31.93 1.13
N ILE A 67 -32.05 -32.49 1.87
CA ILE A 67 -32.54 -31.97 3.15
C ILE A 67 -31.42 -31.92 4.15
N ILE A 68 -30.61 -33.00 4.31
CA ILE A 68 -29.48 -33.04 5.24
C ILE A 68 -28.44 -31.95 4.87
N THR A 69 -28.10 -31.88 3.59
CA THR A 69 -27.14 -30.91 3.07
C THR A 69 -27.63 -29.48 3.32
N ARG A 70 -28.91 -29.20 3.07
CA ARG A 70 -29.52 -27.89 3.29
C ARG A 70 -29.51 -27.51 4.78
N VAL A 71 -29.88 -28.38 5.66
CA VAL A 71 -29.90 -28.15 7.12
C VAL A 71 -28.50 -27.89 7.64
N ARG A 72 -27.52 -28.68 7.17
CA ARG A 72 -26.09 -28.46 7.52
C ARG A 72 -25.61 -27.09 7.06
N ASN A 73 -25.93 -26.69 5.84
CA ASN A 73 -25.54 -25.39 5.30
C ASN A 73 -26.18 -24.24 6.10
N ILE A 74 -27.45 -24.34 6.47
CA ILE A 74 -28.13 -23.35 7.34
C ILE A 74 -27.44 -23.30 8.71
N TYR A 75 -27.07 -24.44 9.29
CA TYR A 75 -26.38 -24.49 10.57
C TYR A 75 -25.02 -23.77 10.52
N VAL A 76 -24.22 -24.04 9.48
CA VAL A 76 -22.92 -23.38 9.25
C VAL A 76 -23.12 -21.88 8.98
N GLU A 77 -24.11 -21.51 8.18
CA GLU A 77 -24.41 -20.12 7.87
C GLU A 77 -24.86 -19.34 9.11
N MET A 78 -25.68 -19.93 9.98
CA MET A 78 -26.05 -19.32 11.27
C MET A 78 -24.80 -19.08 12.15
N ALA A 79 -23.88 -20.05 12.22
CA ALA A 79 -22.64 -19.90 12.98
C ALA A 79 -21.78 -18.75 12.43
N ASN A 80 -21.78 -18.56 11.10
CA ASN A 80 -21.01 -17.53 10.42
C ASN A 80 -21.66 -16.13 10.51
N ASN A 81 -23.01 -16.06 10.61
CA ASN A 81 -23.78 -14.82 10.59
C ASN A 81 -24.29 -14.37 11.98
N GLY A 82 -23.63 -14.75 13.05
CA GLY A 82 -23.99 -14.31 14.41
C GLY A 82 -25.31 -14.87 14.92
N GLY A 83 -25.82 -15.98 14.33
CA GLY A 83 -26.98 -16.69 14.83
C GLY A 83 -28.34 -16.27 14.23
N ASP A 84 -28.39 -15.41 13.21
CA ASP A 84 -29.66 -15.06 12.57
C ASP A 84 -30.19 -16.19 11.68
N PHE A 85 -31.26 -16.85 12.17
CA PHE A 85 -31.88 -18.00 11.53
C PHE A 85 -32.53 -17.64 10.18
N ASP A 86 -33.24 -16.53 10.11
CA ASP A 86 -34.01 -16.17 8.91
C ASP A 86 -33.08 -15.76 7.77
N SER A 87 -32.01 -15.06 8.05
CA SER A 87 -30.92 -14.74 7.10
C SER A 87 -30.26 -16.01 6.56
N ALA A 88 -29.87 -16.94 7.45
CA ALA A 88 -29.21 -18.18 7.05
C ALA A 88 -30.11 -19.05 6.16
N VAL A 89 -31.40 -19.12 6.47
CA VAL A 89 -32.40 -19.83 5.65
C VAL A 89 -32.53 -19.17 4.27
N ALA A 90 -32.63 -17.85 4.20
CA ALA A 90 -32.74 -17.11 2.95
C ALA A 90 -31.50 -17.28 2.05
N VAL A 91 -30.30 -17.16 2.61
CA VAL A 91 -29.04 -17.38 1.88
C VAL A 91 -28.97 -18.80 1.32
N CYS A 92 -29.27 -19.79 2.15
CA CYS A 92 -29.23 -21.19 1.74
C CYS A 92 -30.34 -21.56 0.75
N ALA A 93 -31.45 -20.84 0.74
CA ALA A 93 -32.52 -21.05 -0.26
C ALA A 93 -32.18 -20.47 -1.65
N GLY A 94 -31.06 -19.74 -1.79
CA GLY A 94 -30.70 -19.02 -3.01
C GLY A 94 -31.45 -17.70 -3.16
N LEU A 95 -32.14 -17.25 -2.11
CA LEU A 95 -32.74 -15.94 -2.03
C LEU A 95 -31.65 -14.95 -1.61
N ALA A 96 -31.55 -13.80 -2.27
CA ALA A 96 -30.65 -12.74 -1.79
C ALA A 96 -31.02 -12.41 -0.33
N PRO A 97 -30.06 -12.36 0.60
CA PRO A 97 -30.37 -12.02 1.97
C PRO A 97 -31.07 -10.66 1.97
N LYS A 98 -32.21 -10.54 2.65
CA LYS A 98 -32.70 -9.23 3.05
C LYS A 98 -31.58 -8.63 3.92
N LEU A 99 -30.88 -7.66 3.37
CA LEU A 99 -29.86 -6.90 4.08
C LEU A 99 -30.56 -6.14 5.23
N THR A 100 -30.72 -6.80 6.36
CA THR A 100 -31.33 -6.23 7.57
C THR A 100 -30.27 -5.63 8.52
N TYR A 101 -28.98 -5.73 8.18
CA TYR A 101 -27.92 -5.13 8.97
C TYR A 101 -27.24 -4.03 8.16
N SER A 102 -27.70 -2.81 8.35
CA SER A 102 -26.87 -1.65 7.97
C SER A 102 -25.73 -1.54 8.98
N HIS A 103 -24.60 -2.18 8.72
CA HIS A 103 -23.40 -1.94 9.49
C HIS A 103 -22.99 -0.49 9.33
N ASP A 104 -22.61 0.14 10.44
CA ASP A 104 -22.07 1.50 10.40
C ASP A 104 -20.63 1.48 9.87
N TRP A 105 -20.50 1.33 8.56
CA TRP A 105 -19.21 1.33 7.87
C TRP A 105 -18.47 2.67 8.01
N VAL A 106 -19.20 3.77 8.21
CA VAL A 106 -18.60 5.11 8.36
C VAL A 106 -17.98 5.23 9.74
N GLY A 107 -18.71 4.92 10.80
CA GLY A 107 -18.16 4.90 12.15
C GLY A 107 -17.06 3.85 12.31
N ALA A 108 -17.17 2.69 11.64
CA ALA A 108 -16.09 1.69 11.63
C ALA A 108 -14.82 2.21 10.97
N LYS A 109 -14.91 3.01 9.89
CA LYS A 109 -13.75 3.69 9.26
C LYS A 109 -13.08 4.66 10.25
N GLU A 110 -13.86 5.51 10.92
CA GLU A 110 -13.35 6.50 11.88
C GLU A 110 -12.63 5.81 13.05
N ASP A 111 -13.23 4.77 13.60
CA ASP A 111 -12.63 3.98 14.68
C ASP A 111 -11.37 3.23 14.21
N PHE A 112 -11.34 2.74 12.98
CA PHE A 112 -10.16 2.09 12.42
C PHE A 112 -9.02 3.10 12.18
N GLU A 113 -9.33 4.31 11.73
CA GLU A 113 -8.35 5.39 11.63
C GLU A 113 -7.69 5.68 12.98
N LYS A 114 -8.50 5.88 14.00
CA LYS A 114 -8.04 6.10 15.38
C LYS A 114 -7.18 4.92 15.86
N TYR A 115 -7.68 3.69 15.68
CA TYR A 115 -6.94 2.48 16.02
C TYR A 115 -5.57 2.41 15.34
N LYS A 116 -5.48 2.72 14.04
CA LYS A 116 -4.23 2.68 13.29
C LYS A 116 -3.24 3.76 13.70
N LYS A 117 -3.72 4.92 14.13
CA LYS A 117 -2.88 6.05 14.56
C LYS A 117 -2.40 5.91 16.01
N GLU A 118 -3.24 5.40 16.89
CA GLU A 118 -2.98 5.39 18.33
C GLU A 118 -2.40 4.06 18.84
N MET A 119 -2.64 2.94 18.12
CA MET A 119 -2.25 1.60 18.58
C MET A 119 -1.03 1.05 17.82
N GLY A 120 -0.25 0.22 18.53
CA GLY A 120 0.91 -0.43 17.92
C GLY A 120 2.01 0.54 17.49
N THR A 121 2.47 0.44 16.25
CA THR A 121 3.51 1.32 15.68
C THR A 121 3.02 2.72 15.33
N GLY A 122 1.71 2.96 15.37
CA GLY A 122 1.06 4.21 14.99
C GLY A 122 1.40 4.63 13.54
N ILE A 123 0.41 4.89 12.72
CA ILE A 123 0.67 5.42 11.37
C ILE A 123 0.55 6.95 11.39
N LYS A 124 1.31 7.62 10.50
CA LYS A 124 1.21 9.07 10.32
C LYS A 124 -0.05 9.42 9.54
N ASP A 125 -0.59 10.63 9.77
CA ASP A 125 -1.75 11.15 9.01
C ASP A 125 -1.55 11.05 7.50
N ILE A 126 -0.36 11.38 7.01
CA ILE A 126 -0.05 11.29 5.58
C ILE A 126 -0.15 9.86 5.04
N THR A 127 0.17 8.84 5.85
CA THR A 127 0.04 7.43 5.47
C THR A 127 -1.44 7.04 5.40
N TRP A 128 -2.23 7.45 6.39
CA TRP A 128 -3.67 7.25 6.36
C TRP A 128 -4.28 7.85 5.09
N THR A 129 -4.09 9.13 4.88
CA THR A 129 -4.68 9.90 3.78
C THR A 129 -4.26 9.43 2.38
N LYS A 130 -3.02 8.92 2.22
CA LYS A 130 -2.52 8.47 0.90
C LYS A 130 -2.77 6.99 0.63
N GLU A 131 -2.79 6.14 1.66
CA GLU A 131 -2.73 4.69 1.49
C GLU A 131 -3.99 3.95 1.94
N TYR A 132 -4.59 4.34 3.08
CA TYR A 132 -5.76 3.67 3.65
C TYR A 132 -7.07 4.30 3.21
N GLU A 133 -7.22 5.60 3.46
CA GLU A 133 -8.46 6.33 3.23
C GLU A 133 -9.02 6.13 1.81
N PRO A 134 -8.24 6.23 0.71
CA PRO A 134 -8.81 6.16 -0.64
C PRO A 134 -9.44 4.81 -0.99
N VAL A 135 -8.95 3.72 -0.43
CA VAL A 135 -9.53 2.39 -0.68
C VAL A 135 -10.70 2.12 0.25
N ILE A 136 -10.64 2.56 1.50
CA ILE A 136 -11.71 2.38 2.47
C ILE A 136 -12.92 3.25 2.09
N ASP A 137 -12.72 4.51 1.69
CA ASP A 137 -13.80 5.36 1.19
C ASP A 137 -14.48 4.78 -0.05
N TYR A 138 -13.69 4.26 -0.98
CA TYR A 138 -14.24 3.59 -2.14
C TYR A 138 -15.08 2.37 -1.74
N ALA A 139 -14.59 1.53 -0.83
CA ALA A 139 -15.30 0.37 -0.31
C ALA A 139 -16.59 0.76 0.44
N VAL A 140 -16.50 1.74 1.34
CA VAL A 140 -17.67 2.23 2.11
C VAL A 140 -18.74 2.81 1.19
N ASN A 141 -18.35 3.52 0.14
CA ASN A 141 -19.29 4.04 -0.84
C ASN A 141 -19.97 2.93 -1.65
N LEU A 142 -19.24 1.88 -2.05
CA LEU A 142 -19.82 0.70 -2.70
C LEU A 142 -20.83 -0.01 -1.80
N LEU A 143 -20.52 -0.14 -0.51
CA LEU A 143 -21.40 -0.79 0.48
C LEU A 143 -22.70 -0.03 0.76
N LYS A 144 -22.80 1.23 0.32
CA LYS A 144 -24.04 2.03 0.39
C LYS A 144 -24.92 1.91 -0.84
N THR A 145 -24.45 1.26 -1.92
CA THR A 145 -25.20 1.13 -3.17
C THR A 145 -26.22 -0.01 -3.11
N LYS A 146 -27.18 -0.04 -4.03
CA LYS A 146 -28.18 -1.13 -4.14
C LYS A 146 -27.55 -2.49 -4.48
N ASP A 147 -26.45 -2.45 -5.26
CA ASP A 147 -25.68 -3.63 -5.68
C ASP A 147 -24.45 -3.83 -4.80
N ALA A 148 -24.57 -3.54 -3.51
CA ALA A 148 -23.49 -3.66 -2.55
C ALA A 148 -22.90 -5.08 -2.54
N PRO A 149 -21.57 -5.22 -2.48
CA PRO A 149 -20.92 -6.51 -2.26
C PRO A 149 -21.44 -7.19 -0.99
N ILE A 150 -21.70 -8.49 -1.07
CA ILE A 150 -22.33 -9.25 0.02
C ILE A 150 -21.32 -9.86 1.01
N ASN A 151 -20.03 -9.86 0.67
CA ASN A 151 -18.97 -10.44 1.49
C ASN A 151 -17.61 -9.80 1.18
N ALA A 152 -16.60 -10.16 2.00
CA ALA A 152 -15.23 -9.69 1.86
C ALA A 152 -14.63 -10.00 0.49
N ASP A 153 -14.85 -11.19 -0.06
CA ASP A 153 -14.27 -11.63 -1.33
C ASP A 153 -14.71 -10.73 -2.48
N LYS A 154 -16.03 -10.50 -2.60
CA LYS A 154 -16.57 -9.62 -3.65
C LYS A 154 -16.12 -8.18 -3.50
N LEU A 155 -16.06 -7.68 -2.27
CA LEU A 155 -15.56 -6.32 -2.00
C LEU A 155 -14.08 -6.18 -2.35
N LEU A 156 -13.24 -7.16 -1.97
CA LEU A 156 -11.82 -7.19 -2.32
C LEU A 156 -11.61 -7.28 -3.83
N GLU A 157 -12.37 -8.14 -4.52
CA GLU A 157 -12.29 -8.28 -5.98
C GLU A 157 -12.54 -6.95 -6.70
N ILE A 158 -13.60 -6.23 -6.33
CA ILE A 158 -13.96 -4.94 -6.94
C ILE A 158 -12.93 -3.87 -6.61
N CYS A 159 -12.58 -3.72 -5.31
CA CYS A 159 -11.67 -2.67 -4.85
C CYS A 159 -10.21 -2.90 -5.26
N ALA A 160 -9.82 -4.15 -5.56
CA ALA A 160 -8.51 -4.46 -6.10
C ALA A 160 -8.33 -3.94 -7.53
N LYS A 161 -9.38 -4.01 -8.34
CA LYS A 161 -9.36 -3.60 -9.76
C LYS A 161 -9.64 -2.11 -9.93
N ASN A 162 -10.57 -1.57 -9.15
CA ASN A 162 -11.18 -0.27 -9.38
C ASN A 162 -10.97 0.68 -8.21
N GLY A 163 -10.99 1.96 -8.51
CA GLY A 163 -10.98 3.04 -7.54
C GLY A 163 -11.49 4.34 -8.17
N ILE A 164 -11.42 5.40 -7.39
CA ILE A 164 -11.79 6.73 -7.83
C ILE A 164 -10.66 7.72 -7.46
N GLU A 165 -10.43 8.70 -8.30
CA GLU A 165 -9.49 9.79 -8.02
C GLU A 165 -9.92 10.54 -6.78
N LYS A 166 -8.96 10.91 -5.91
CA LYS A 166 -9.27 11.72 -4.73
C LYS A 166 -9.72 13.10 -5.16
N VAL A 167 -10.90 13.51 -4.69
CA VAL A 167 -11.41 14.87 -4.92
C VAL A 167 -10.49 15.87 -4.24
N THR A 168 -9.98 16.82 -5.00
CA THR A 168 -9.18 17.94 -4.51
C THR A 168 -10.06 19.18 -4.33
N ASP A 169 -9.63 20.13 -3.49
CA ASP A 169 -10.35 21.40 -3.34
C ASP A 169 -10.54 22.15 -4.66
N PHE A 170 -9.57 22.03 -5.57
CA PHE A 170 -9.67 22.60 -6.91
C PHE A 170 -10.78 21.93 -7.73
N MET A 171 -10.86 20.60 -7.69
CA MET A 171 -11.92 19.85 -8.38
C MET A 171 -13.30 20.18 -7.81
N ALA A 172 -13.40 20.24 -6.47
CA ALA A 172 -14.65 20.59 -5.79
C ALA A 172 -15.12 22.02 -6.16
N ARG A 173 -14.20 23.01 -6.14
CA ARG A 173 -14.53 24.41 -6.49
C ARG A 173 -14.90 24.59 -7.95
N ASN A 174 -14.40 23.74 -8.85
CA ASN A 174 -14.65 23.84 -10.29
C ASN A 174 -15.65 22.78 -10.80
N ASN A 175 -16.36 22.08 -9.91
CA ASN A 175 -17.31 21.01 -10.25
C ASN A 175 -16.72 19.94 -11.20
N ILE A 176 -15.43 19.60 -11.02
CA ILE A 176 -14.75 18.58 -11.82
C ILE A 176 -15.00 17.22 -11.19
N ALA A 177 -15.66 16.32 -11.92
CA ALA A 177 -15.90 14.96 -11.46
C ALA A 177 -14.59 14.15 -11.35
N PRO A 178 -14.40 13.38 -10.25
CA PRO A 178 -13.24 12.53 -10.11
C PRO A 178 -13.26 11.39 -11.15
N LYS A 179 -12.09 11.08 -11.71
CA LYS A 179 -11.93 10.04 -12.73
C LYS A 179 -11.92 8.65 -12.11
N PRO A 180 -12.51 7.64 -12.78
CA PRO A 180 -12.32 6.26 -12.39
C PRO A 180 -10.85 5.85 -12.57
N LEU A 181 -10.34 5.06 -11.63
CA LEU A 181 -9.00 4.50 -11.65
C LEU A 181 -9.07 2.99 -11.79
N THR A 182 -8.12 2.42 -12.54
CA THR A 182 -7.92 0.98 -12.66
C THR A 182 -6.53 0.59 -12.18
N TYR A 183 -6.40 -0.58 -11.55
CA TYR A 183 -5.15 -1.06 -10.97
C TYR A 183 -4.72 -2.37 -11.61
N GLU A 184 -3.53 -2.38 -12.16
CA GLU A 184 -2.96 -3.54 -12.86
C GLU A 184 -2.68 -4.72 -11.92
N LEU A 185 -2.83 -5.93 -12.45
CA LEU A 185 -2.50 -7.18 -11.75
C LEU A 185 -1.03 -7.19 -11.30
N GLY A 186 -0.82 -7.55 -10.03
CA GLY A 186 0.52 -7.62 -9.42
C GLY A 186 1.21 -6.27 -9.26
N GLY A 187 0.53 -5.17 -9.56
CA GLY A 187 1.04 -3.81 -9.33
C GLY A 187 1.06 -3.47 -7.84
N ARG A 188 2.08 -2.70 -7.41
CA ARG A 188 2.23 -2.30 -6.00
C ARG A 188 1.02 -1.54 -5.46
N ALA A 189 0.43 -0.66 -6.27
CA ALA A 189 -0.75 0.10 -5.86
C ALA A 189 -1.94 -0.83 -5.57
N ARG A 190 -2.14 -1.86 -6.41
CA ARG A 190 -3.17 -2.88 -6.20
C ARG A 190 -2.88 -3.71 -4.95
N GLU A 191 -1.64 -4.17 -4.77
CA GLU A 191 -1.22 -4.90 -3.57
C GLU A 191 -1.51 -4.11 -2.29
N GLN A 192 -1.14 -2.84 -2.26
CA GLN A 192 -1.34 -1.98 -1.11
C GLN A 192 -2.83 -1.76 -0.80
N ARG A 193 -3.65 -1.52 -1.83
CA ARG A 193 -5.10 -1.40 -1.69
C ARG A 193 -5.72 -2.65 -1.07
N VAL A 194 -5.39 -3.82 -1.63
CA VAL A 194 -5.91 -5.11 -1.13
C VAL A 194 -5.52 -5.35 0.32
N ARG A 195 -4.25 -5.13 0.69
CA ARG A 195 -3.76 -5.30 2.06
C ARG A 195 -4.41 -4.32 3.04
N ASN A 196 -4.57 -3.07 2.64
CA ASN A 196 -5.18 -2.04 3.49
C ASN A 196 -6.66 -2.30 3.72
N LEU A 197 -7.40 -2.68 2.67
CA LEU A 197 -8.81 -3.04 2.78
C LEU A 197 -8.99 -4.32 3.62
N ALA A 198 -8.18 -5.35 3.39
CA ALA A 198 -8.21 -6.57 4.20
C ALA A 198 -7.93 -6.27 5.69
N SER A 199 -6.99 -5.36 5.99
CA SER A 199 -6.74 -4.92 7.37
C SER A 199 -7.94 -4.23 8.00
N PHE A 200 -8.68 -3.42 7.24
CA PHE A 200 -9.91 -2.78 7.69
C PHE A 200 -11.02 -3.80 7.95
N LEU A 201 -11.27 -4.71 7.01
CA LEU A 201 -12.30 -5.75 7.17
C LEU A 201 -11.98 -6.68 8.36
N LYS A 202 -10.72 -7.08 8.51
CA LYS A 202 -10.29 -7.87 9.68
C LYS A 202 -10.56 -7.13 11.00
N TYR A 203 -10.30 -5.83 11.05
CA TYR A 203 -10.64 -4.99 12.21
C TYR A 203 -12.15 -4.97 12.47
N CYS A 204 -12.98 -4.80 11.45
CA CYS A 204 -14.43 -4.79 11.58
C CYS A 204 -14.95 -6.11 12.19
N VAL A 205 -14.44 -7.26 11.74
CA VAL A 205 -14.85 -8.57 12.27
C VAL A 205 -14.31 -8.79 13.69
N THR A 206 -13.03 -8.51 13.93
CA THR A 206 -12.37 -8.89 15.20
C THR A 206 -12.59 -7.89 16.32
N LYS A 207 -12.86 -6.61 16.02
CA LYS A 207 -13.01 -5.54 17.01
C LYS A 207 -14.39 -4.90 17.06
N LYS A 208 -15.15 -4.98 15.97
CA LYS A 208 -16.49 -4.41 15.84
C LYS A 208 -17.59 -5.46 15.75
N THR A 209 -17.24 -6.74 15.90
CA THR A 209 -18.18 -7.88 15.87
C THR A 209 -19.00 -7.98 14.59
N TYR A 210 -18.43 -7.56 13.45
CA TYR A 210 -19.08 -7.75 12.15
C TYR A 210 -19.10 -9.24 11.80
N PRO A 211 -20.10 -9.69 11.01
CA PRO A 211 -20.23 -11.08 10.63
C PRO A 211 -19.00 -11.65 9.92
N ASN A 212 -18.73 -12.94 10.10
CA ASN A 212 -17.53 -13.60 9.58
C ASN A 212 -17.42 -13.61 8.05
N HIS A 213 -18.51 -13.43 7.30
CA HIS A 213 -18.44 -13.28 5.84
C HIS A 213 -17.71 -12.00 5.39
N TRP A 214 -17.43 -11.05 6.31
CA TRP A 214 -16.56 -9.90 6.08
C TRP A 214 -15.10 -10.16 6.45
N LEU A 215 -14.77 -11.35 7.00
CA LEU A 215 -13.38 -11.69 7.27
C LEU A 215 -12.64 -11.95 5.95
N PRO A 216 -11.57 -11.20 5.67
CA PRO A 216 -10.78 -11.43 4.46
C PRO A 216 -10.05 -12.77 4.55
N PRO A 217 -9.78 -13.44 3.42
CA PRO A 217 -8.96 -14.65 3.41
C PRO A 217 -7.52 -14.32 3.81
N ASP A 218 -6.81 -15.30 4.38
CA ASP A 218 -5.40 -15.15 4.76
C ASP A 218 -4.50 -14.98 3.55
N ASP A 219 -4.81 -15.65 2.44
CA ASP A 219 -4.08 -15.51 1.18
C ASP A 219 -4.72 -14.46 0.26
N LEU A 220 -4.08 -13.32 0.19
CA LEU A 220 -4.51 -12.19 -0.64
C LEU A 220 -3.95 -12.23 -2.08
N ARG A 221 -3.14 -13.23 -2.44
CA ARG A 221 -2.46 -13.29 -3.76
C ARG A 221 -3.42 -13.37 -4.93
N GLU A 222 -4.60 -13.99 -4.74
CA GLU A 222 -5.63 -14.06 -5.75
C GLU A 222 -6.13 -12.67 -6.19
N TYR A 223 -6.37 -11.78 -5.22
CA TYR A 223 -6.84 -10.40 -5.49
C TYR A 223 -5.73 -9.50 -6.00
N ILE A 224 -4.49 -9.69 -5.52
CA ILE A 224 -3.32 -8.93 -5.94
C ILE A 224 -2.93 -9.30 -7.37
N GLY A 225 -2.88 -10.60 -7.65
CA GLY A 225 -2.42 -11.15 -8.91
C GLY A 225 -0.91 -11.16 -9.07
N ARG A 226 -0.44 -11.71 -10.18
CA ARG A 226 0.97 -11.70 -10.55
C ARG A 226 1.22 -10.65 -11.62
N PRO A 227 2.33 -9.88 -11.54
CA PRO A 227 2.66 -8.93 -12.59
C PRO A 227 2.93 -9.67 -13.90
N SER A 228 2.44 -9.12 -15.01
CA SER A 228 2.73 -9.67 -16.35
C SER A 228 4.23 -9.63 -16.62
N GLU A 229 4.73 -10.51 -17.50
CA GLU A 229 6.14 -10.50 -17.91
C GLU A 229 6.54 -9.15 -18.53
N LYS A 230 5.62 -8.50 -19.24
CA LYS A 230 5.79 -7.15 -19.77
C LYS A 230 5.95 -6.12 -18.64
N ALA A 231 5.15 -6.22 -17.58
CA ALA A 231 5.24 -5.34 -16.39
C ALA A 231 6.52 -5.61 -15.58
N LYS A 232 6.99 -6.85 -15.52
CA LYS A 232 8.29 -7.20 -14.90
C LYS A 232 9.45 -6.60 -15.68
N LYS A 233 9.43 -6.69 -17.02
CA LYS A 233 10.43 -6.09 -17.90
C LYS A 233 10.35 -4.56 -17.92
N ALA A 234 9.14 -3.98 -17.76
CA ALA A 234 8.91 -2.54 -17.70
C ALA A 234 9.24 -1.92 -16.31
N LYS A 235 9.75 -2.70 -15.35
CA LYS A 235 10.36 -2.15 -14.14
C LYS A 235 11.59 -1.36 -14.56
N ASN A 236 11.34 -0.11 -14.99
CA ASN A 236 12.39 0.80 -15.39
C ASN A 236 13.42 0.89 -14.25
N LYS A 237 14.66 0.56 -14.59
CA LYS A 237 15.80 0.77 -13.72
C LYS A 237 15.78 2.22 -13.26
N LYS A 238 16.02 2.47 -12.00
CA LYS A 238 16.12 3.85 -11.51
C LYS A 238 17.37 4.50 -12.10
N ALA A 239 17.20 5.69 -12.67
CA ALA A 239 18.31 6.41 -13.27
C ALA A 239 19.34 6.82 -12.23
N SER A 240 20.60 6.63 -12.54
CA SER A 240 21.74 7.27 -11.89
C SER A 240 22.32 8.28 -12.87
N ILE A 241 22.22 9.56 -12.55
CA ILE A 241 22.68 10.65 -13.40
C ILE A 241 24.21 10.73 -13.28
N GLU A 242 24.92 10.77 -14.38
CA GLU A 242 26.37 11.02 -14.39
C GLU A 242 26.67 12.48 -13.97
N ASP A 243 27.87 12.72 -13.47
CA ASP A 243 28.25 14.04 -12.94
C ASP A 243 28.07 15.14 -13.99
N GLN A 244 28.54 14.91 -15.23
CA GLN A 244 28.38 15.87 -16.33
C GLN A 244 26.91 16.11 -16.68
N GLU A 245 26.07 15.06 -16.68
CA GLU A 245 24.64 15.20 -16.95
C GLU A 245 23.94 16.04 -15.87
N PHE A 246 24.34 15.87 -14.58
CA PHE A 246 23.83 16.68 -13.51
C PHE A 246 24.28 18.16 -13.62
N ILE A 247 25.55 18.40 -13.93
CA ILE A 247 26.11 19.74 -14.15
C ILE A 247 25.36 20.44 -15.29
N ASN A 248 25.17 19.74 -16.39
CA ASN A 248 24.40 20.26 -17.53
C ASN A 248 22.95 20.57 -17.19
N LEU A 249 22.29 19.70 -16.36
CA LEU A 249 20.96 19.99 -15.86
C LEU A 249 20.95 21.28 -15.05
N ILE A 250 21.84 21.43 -14.07
CA ILE A 250 21.92 22.62 -13.22
C ILE A 250 22.13 23.89 -14.04
N ASN A 251 23.04 23.86 -15.01
CA ASN A 251 23.33 24.99 -15.89
C ASN A 251 22.15 25.37 -16.83
N SER A 252 21.25 24.41 -17.11
CA SER A 252 20.05 24.65 -17.92
C SER A 252 18.89 25.30 -17.15
N LEU A 253 19.00 25.42 -15.82
CA LEU A 253 17.91 25.95 -15.00
C LEU A 253 17.92 27.50 -14.99
N PRO A 254 16.77 28.17 -14.90
CA PRO A 254 16.65 29.62 -15.05
C PRO A 254 17.09 30.37 -13.78
N THR A 255 18.40 30.35 -13.50
CA THR A 255 18.98 31.02 -12.33
C THR A 255 19.41 32.46 -12.58
N GLU A 256 19.40 32.90 -13.83
CA GLU A 256 19.84 34.26 -14.22
C GLU A 256 18.84 34.99 -15.10
N ILE A 257 17.98 34.28 -15.80
CA ILE A 257 17.03 34.82 -16.76
C ILE A 257 15.60 34.57 -16.30
N GLY A 258 14.77 35.62 -16.25
CA GLY A 258 13.37 35.57 -15.90
C GLY A 258 12.92 36.62 -14.90
N GLN A 259 11.72 36.48 -14.39
CA GLN A 259 11.22 37.35 -13.31
C GLN A 259 12.01 37.13 -12.01
N PRO A 260 12.31 38.21 -11.24
CA PRO A 260 13.18 38.11 -10.02
C PRO A 260 12.77 37.01 -9.04
N HIS A 261 11.47 36.85 -8.78
CA HIS A 261 10.97 35.80 -7.87
C HIS A 261 11.16 34.38 -8.42
N HIS A 262 11.11 34.19 -9.74
CA HIS A 262 11.41 32.91 -10.37
C HIS A 262 12.90 32.57 -10.31
N ILE A 263 13.76 33.56 -10.51
CA ILE A 263 15.23 33.42 -10.37
C ILE A 263 15.60 33.02 -8.94
N ILE A 264 15.05 33.72 -7.94
CA ILE A 264 15.29 33.40 -6.53
C ILE A 264 14.82 31.97 -6.20
N ALA A 265 13.62 31.60 -6.64
CA ALA A 265 13.11 30.24 -6.45
C ALA A 265 13.99 29.20 -7.15
N ALA A 266 14.49 29.48 -8.36
CA ALA A 266 15.39 28.59 -9.08
C ALA A 266 16.71 28.39 -8.35
N LYS A 267 17.35 29.46 -7.88
CA LYS A 267 18.60 29.40 -7.09
C LYS A 267 18.42 28.54 -5.85
N LYS A 268 17.31 28.71 -5.10
CA LYS A 268 17.01 27.92 -3.91
C LYS A 268 16.83 26.43 -4.23
N TRP A 269 16.08 26.07 -5.29
CA TRP A 269 15.92 24.68 -5.71
C TRP A 269 17.23 24.07 -6.22
N VAL A 270 18.04 24.82 -6.95
CA VAL A 270 19.39 24.40 -7.39
C VAL A 270 20.25 24.06 -6.19
N ASN A 271 20.27 24.89 -5.14
CA ASN A 271 21.02 24.62 -3.91
C ASN A 271 20.53 23.34 -3.24
N ALA A 272 19.23 23.12 -3.16
CA ALA A 272 18.64 21.87 -2.61
C ALA A 272 19.07 20.64 -3.42
N MET A 273 19.08 20.72 -4.75
CA MET A 273 19.52 19.63 -5.63
C MET A 273 21.01 19.35 -5.50
N LYS A 274 21.86 20.38 -5.44
CA LYS A 274 23.30 20.25 -5.22
C LYS A 274 23.59 19.51 -3.90
N LEU A 275 22.92 19.89 -2.79
CA LEU A 275 23.06 19.18 -1.51
C LEU A 275 22.63 17.70 -1.61
N CYS A 276 21.52 17.42 -2.32
CA CYS A 276 21.10 16.03 -2.53
C CYS A 276 22.12 15.21 -3.32
N ALA A 277 22.77 15.81 -4.32
CA ALA A 277 23.77 15.14 -5.15
C ALA A 277 25.09 14.94 -4.42
N VAL A 278 25.57 15.97 -3.67
CA VAL A 278 26.86 15.96 -2.97
C VAL A 278 26.85 15.02 -1.75
N PHE A 279 25.73 14.91 -1.03
CA PHE A 279 25.62 14.10 0.18
C PHE A 279 24.73 12.85 0.04
N GLY A 280 24.24 12.56 -1.14
CA GLY A 280 23.36 11.42 -1.34
C GLY A 280 22.06 11.48 -0.55
N LEU A 281 21.49 12.67 -0.32
CA LEU A 281 20.31 12.87 0.54
C LEU A 281 19.02 12.43 -0.16
N ARG A 282 18.08 11.90 0.64
CA ARG A 282 16.67 11.92 0.25
C ARG A 282 16.20 13.37 0.31
N PRO A 283 15.36 13.84 -0.64
CA PRO A 283 14.88 15.24 -0.58
C PRO A 283 14.29 15.64 0.76
N ILE A 284 13.60 14.76 1.47
CA ILE A 284 13.03 15.03 2.79
C ILE A 284 14.10 15.25 3.86
N GLU A 285 15.29 14.69 3.70
CA GLU A 285 16.39 14.81 4.66
C GLU A 285 16.93 16.24 4.74
N LEU A 286 16.69 17.07 3.72
CA LEU A 286 17.03 18.50 3.73
C LEU A 286 16.40 19.26 4.92
N ARG A 287 15.25 18.83 5.42
CA ARG A 287 14.59 19.41 6.62
C ARG A 287 15.31 19.07 7.93
N HIS A 288 16.23 18.15 7.90
CA HIS A 288 16.83 17.54 9.09
C HIS A 288 18.35 17.69 9.12
N LEU A 289 18.88 18.66 8.40
CA LEU A 289 20.31 18.95 8.39
C LEU A 289 20.70 19.81 9.58
N VAL A 290 21.75 19.43 10.30
CA VAL A 290 22.29 20.15 11.45
C VAL A 290 23.80 20.24 11.33
N TYR A 291 24.33 21.47 11.34
CA TYR A 291 25.78 21.72 11.38
C TYR A 291 26.27 21.86 12.82
N LYS A 292 27.17 20.97 13.25
CA LYS A 292 27.80 20.98 14.58
C LYS A 292 29.10 21.73 14.51
N LYS A 293 29.06 23.05 14.68
CA LYS A 293 30.22 23.97 14.54
C LYS A 293 31.48 23.52 15.29
N ARG A 294 31.35 23.01 16.54
CA ARG A 294 32.50 22.60 17.37
C ARG A 294 33.31 21.44 16.77
N LYS A 295 32.68 20.60 15.94
CA LYS A 295 33.30 19.43 15.32
C LYS A 295 33.51 19.59 13.82
N ASP A 296 33.04 20.70 13.24
CA ASP A 296 32.96 20.93 11.81
C ASP A 296 32.22 19.82 11.02
N GLU A 297 31.22 19.20 11.66
CA GLU A 297 30.47 18.08 11.10
C GLU A 297 29.06 18.48 10.64
N LEU A 298 28.68 18.09 9.47
CA LEU A 298 27.29 18.18 9.00
C LEU A 298 26.56 16.86 9.26
N TRP A 299 25.43 16.93 9.94
CA TRP A 299 24.63 15.77 10.32
C TRP A 299 23.27 15.77 9.65
N CYS A 300 22.78 14.58 9.30
CA CYS A 300 21.39 14.32 8.99
C CYS A 300 20.71 13.68 10.22
N MET A 301 19.78 14.42 10.82
CA MET A 301 19.03 13.97 12.00
C MET A 301 17.71 13.25 11.63
N TYR A 302 17.50 12.92 10.37
CA TYR A 302 16.27 12.26 9.91
C TYR A 302 16.19 10.82 10.36
N GLU A 303 15.11 10.50 11.09
CA GLU A 303 14.77 9.13 11.49
C GLU A 303 13.55 8.64 10.71
N LYS A 304 13.75 7.65 9.88
CA LYS A 304 12.67 6.95 9.21
C LYS A 304 12.36 5.65 9.95
N ARG A 305 11.19 5.55 10.54
CA ARG A 305 10.68 4.29 11.09
C ARG A 305 10.03 3.46 9.97
N SER A 306 10.43 2.23 9.83
CA SER A 306 9.82 1.25 8.91
C SER A 306 9.73 -0.09 9.61
N GLY A 307 8.93 -1.02 9.09
CA GLY A 307 8.84 -2.39 9.63
C GLY A 307 10.17 -3.16 9.63
N GLN A 308 11.21 -2.62 8.97
CA GLN A 308 12.58 -3.21 8.92
C GLN A 308 13.60 -2.46 9.78
N GLY A 309 13.17 -1.51 10.63
CA GLY A 309 14.04 -0.75 11.52
C GLY A 309 13.94 0.77 11.38
N VAL A 310 14.80 1.47 12.13
CA VAL A 310 14.86 2.93 12.17
C VAL A 310 16.19 3.38 11.57
N THR A 311 16.17 4.33 10.61
CA THR A 311 17.40 4.99 10.17
C THR A 311 17.92 5.89 11.30
N LYS A 312 19.19 5.73 11.66
CA LYS A 312 19.82 6.55 12.72
C LYS A 312 20.31 7.89 12.15
N PRO A 313 20.43 8.93 13.01
CA PRO A 313 21.20 10.12 12.68
C PRO A 313 22.62 9.75 12.24
N ARG A 314 23.14 10.48 11.23
CA ARG A 314 24.45 10.18 10.66
C ARG A 314 25.22 11.44 10.27
N ILE A 315 26.53 11.32 10.24
CA ILE A 315 27.43 12.32 9.64
C ILE A 315 27.25 12.25 8.12
N LEU A 316 27.33 13.39 7.47
CA LEU A 316 27.24 13.51 6.01
C LEU A 316 28.64 13.71 5.44
N GLU A 317 29.04 12.77 4.60
CA GLU A 317 30.31 12.78 3.89
C GLU A 317 30.12 13.29 2.46
N PRO A 318 30.74 14.40 2.05
CA PRO A 318 30.55 14.96 0.73
C PRO A 318 31.34 14.15 -0.33
N LEU A 319 30.68 13.83 -1.44
CA LEU A 319 31.32 13.40 -2.68
C LEU A 319 31.03 14.45 -3.75
N TYR A 320 32.02 15.28 -4.04
CA TYR A 320 31.88 16.34 -5.03
C TYR A 320 31.79 15.78 -6.44
N LEU A 321 31.10 16.52 -7.31
CA LEU A 321 30.94 16.13 -8.69
C LEU A 321 32.17 16.57 -9.51
N VAL A 322 32.54 15.77 -10.50
CA VAL A 322 33.66 16.06 -11.38
C VAL A 322 33.15 16.08 -12.83
N ASP A 323 33.45 17.16 -13.57
CA ASP A 323 33.09 17.26 -14.97
C ASP A 323 34.03 16.44 -15.87
N ASN A 324 33.77 16.42 -17.18
CA ASN A 324 34.60 15.67 -18.14
C ASN A 324 36.02 16.24 -18.31
N ASP A 325 36.24 17.50 -17.90
CA ASP A 325 37.54 18.18 -17.95
C ASP A 325 38.33 18.00 -16.65
N GLY A 326 37.75 17.32 -15.65
CA GLY A 326 38.39 17.04 -14.36
C GLY A 326 38.18 18.13 -13.31
N ASN A 327 37.35 19.15 -13.57
CA ASN A 327 37.08 20.19 -12.59
C ASN A 327 36.10 19.70 -11.54
N VAL A 328 36.40 20.05 -10.27
CA VAL A 328 35.52 19.74 -9.11
C VAL A 328 34.45 20.80 -8.98
N HIS A 329 33.21 20.35 -8.77
CA HIS A 329 32.04 21.21 -8.68
C HIS A 329 31.30 21.09 -7.34
N TYR A 330 30.68 22.19 -6.92
CA TYR A 330 29.74 22.31 -5.79
C TYR A 330 30.36 22.20 -4.39
N GLU A 331 31.68 22.42 -4.23
CA GLU A 331 32.30 22.60 -2.90
C GLU A 331 31.74 23.83 -2.18
N GLU A 332 31.43 24.89 -2.95
CA GLU A 332 30.84 26.12 -2.46
C GLU A 332 29.52 25.93 -1.72
N VAL A 333 28.67 24.97 -2.17
CA VAL A 333 27.36 24.75 -1.53
C VAL A 333 27.51 24.22 -0.10
N VAL A 334 28.52 23.40 0.15
CA VAL A 334 28.83 22.87 1.49
C VAL A 334 29.36 24.00 2.39
N ARG A 335 30.29 24.80 1.87
CA ARG A 335 30.86 25.97 2.60
C ARG A 335 29.76 26.98 2.94
N LEU A 336 28.91 27.34 1.99
CA LEU A 336 27.80 28.28 2.21
C LEU A 336 26.78 27.72 3.21
N TYR A 337 26.48 26.43 3.16
CA TYR A 337 25.58 25.81 4.14
C TYR A 337 26.16 25.88 5.57
N LYS A 338 27.43 25.52 5.75
CA LYS A 338 28.13 25.61 7.04
C LYS A 338 28.20 27.04 7.58
N ALA A 339 28.31 28.02 6.68
CA ALA A 339 28.30 29.45 7.03
C ALA A 339 26.88 29.99 7.33
N GLY A 340 25.82 29.24 7.09
CA GLY A 340 24.44 29.69 7.24
C GLY A 340 23.97 30.67 6.14
N LEU A 341 24.69 30.71 5.01
CA LEU A 341 24.47 31.63 3.90
C LEU A 341 23.74 30.96 2.71
N LEU A 342 23.57 29.64 2.76
CA LEU A 342 22.90 28.91 1.68
C LEU A 342 21.38 28.99 1.82
N GLU A 343 20.76 29.70 0.87
CA GLU A 343 19.30 29.76 0.83
C GLU A 343 18.69 28.48 0.23
N LEU A 344 17.69 27.93 0.92
CA LEU A 344 16.90 26.78 0.48
C LEU A 344 15.43 27.15 0.33
N PRO A 345 14.65 26.39 -0.48
CA PRO A 345 13.20 26.56 -0.52
C PRO A 345 12.56 26.34 0.85
N TYR A 346 11.48 27.08 1.14
CA TYR A 346 10.73 26.90 2.40
C TYR A 346 10.34 25.45 2.65
N GLN A 347 10.01 24.70 1.59
CA GLN A 347 9.70 23.27 1.64
C GLN A 347 10.83 22.41 2.25
N CYS A 348 12.07 22.90 2.23
CA CYS A 348 13.24 22.23 2.80
C CYS A 348 13.55 22.68 4.24
N MET A 349 12.81 23.60 4.79
CA MET A 349 13.03 24.11 6.14
C MET A 349 12.41 23.19 7.21
N PRO A 350 13.00 23.09 8.42
CA PRO A 350 12.51 22.22 9.50
C PRO A 350 11.08 22.54 9.96
N ASP A 351 10.71 23.81 9.91
CA ASP A 351 9.39 24.35 10.33
C ASP A 351 8.31 24.22 9.26
N CYS A 352 8.64 23.70 8.09
CA CYS A 352 7.70 23.54 7.01
C CYS A 352 6.60 22.52 7.34
N LYS A 353 5.36 23.02 7.46
CA LYS A 353 4.17 22.23 7.79
C LYS A 353 3.42 21.66 6.59
N THR A 354 3.96 21.78 5.36
CA THR A 354 3.27 21.27 4.17
C THR A 354 3.13 19.75 4.21
N VAL A 355 1.95 19.26 3.89
CA VAL A 355 1.63 17.81 3.80
C VAL A 355 2.43 17.14 2.67
N GLU A 356 2.75 17.88 1.61
CA GLU A 356 3.53 17.36 0.49
C GLU A 356 5.02 17.23 0.86
N GLY A 357 5.61 16.10 0.47
CA GLY A 357 7.05 15.87 0.67
C GLY A 357 7.92 16.78 -0.18
N VAL A 358 9.13 17.09 0.28
CA VAL A 358 10.12 17.90 -0.46
C VAL A 358 10.36 17.34 -1.87
N GLY A 359 10.44 16.01 -2.01
CA GLY A 359 10.63 15.35 -3.30
C GLY A 359 9.46 15.54 -4.26
N ASP A 360 8.23 15.58 -3.77
CA ASP A 360 7.04 15.84 -4.59
C ASP A 360 7.05 17.29 -5.11
N GLN A 361 7.38 18.26 -4.24
CA GLN A 361 7.46 19.68 -4.58
C GLN A 361 8.60 19.94 -5.56
N MET A 362 9.80 19.41 -5.29
CA MET A 362 10.96 19.48 -6.20
C MET A 362 10.61 18.89 -7.57
N GLY A 363 9.94 17.71 -7.58
CA GLY A 363 9.51 17.06 -8.81
C GLY A 363 8.46 17.85 -9.58
N LYS A 364 7.51 18.52 -8.91
CA LYS A 364 6.54 19.42 -9.55
C LYS A 364 7.24 20.59 -10.20
N TRP A 365 8.20 21.20 -9.52
CA TRP A 365 8.97 22.33 -10.06
C TRP A 365 9.82 21.89 -11.27
N LEU A 366 10.52 20.77 -11.18
CA LEU A 366 11.37 20.23 -12.25
C LEU A 366 10.59 19.85 -13.52
N LYS A 367 9.38 19.29 -13.38
CA LYS A 367 8.54 18.89 -14.53
C LYS A 367 8.24 20.01 -15.51
N GLN A 368 8.37 21.26 -15.08
CA GLN A 368 8.15 22.47 -15.89
C GLN A 368 9.44 22.98 -16.56
N LYS A 369 10.60 22.34 -16.37
CA LYS A 369 11.90 22.79 -16.83
C LYS A 369 12.36 21.99 -18.04
N ALA A 370 12.72 22.70 -19.13
CA ALA A 370 13.12 22.07 -20.39
C ALA A 370 14.29 21.09 -20.21
N GLY A 371 15.35 21.48 -19.47
CA GLY A 371 16.49 20.62 -19.19
C GLY A 371 16.13 19.32 -18.49
N TRP A 372 15.19 19.38 -17.52
CA TRP A 372 14.68 18.19 -16.85
C TRP A 372 13.88 17.28 -17.80
N ILE A 373 13.03 17.87 -18.65
CA ILE A 373 12.24 17.13 -19.64
C ILE A 373 13.16 16.40 -20.62
N SER A 374 14.20 17.10 -21.11
CA SER A 374 15.19 16.54 -22.02
C SER A 374 15.99 15.41 -21.37
N LEU A 375 16.48 15.60 -20.15
CA LEU A 375 17.19 14.59 -19.40
C LEU A 375 16.29 13.35 -19.12
N LYS A 376 15.03 13.58 -18.80
CA LYS A 376 14.07 12.49 -18.59
C LYS A 376 13.83 11.67 -19.85
N ALA A 377 13.75 12.34 -21.01
CA ALA A 377 13.64 11.65 -22.30
C ALA A 377 14.89 10.84 -22.64
N LEU A 378 16.07 11.36 -22.33
CA LEU A 378 17.36 10.65 -22.51
C LEU A 378 17.40 9.39 -21.63
N MET A 379 17.06 9.49 -20.35
CA MET A 379 17.02 8.34 -19.42
C MET A 379 15.98 7.30 -19.84
N ALA A 380 14.83 7.73 -20.33
CA ALA A 380 13.80 6.82 -20.85
C ALA A 380 14.30 6.01 -22.05
N LYS A 381 15.11 6.59 -22.95
CA LYS A 381 15.76 5.87 -24.06
C LYS A 381 16.75 4.79 -23.56
N ARG A 382 17.36 4.99 -22.39
CA ARG A 382 18.22 4.01 -21.71
C ARG A 382 17.41 2.95 -20.92
N GLY A 383 16.07 3.02 -20.91
CA GLY A 383 15.21 2.15 -20.11
C GLY A 383 15.23 2.51 -18.62
N GLU A 384 15.58 3.75 -18.28
CA GLU A 384 15.74 4.23 -16.90
C GLU A 384 14.66 5.25 -16.54
N SER A 385 14.25 5.26 -15.27
CA SER A 385 13.25 6.18 -14.73
C SER A 385 13.92 7.28 -13.91
N LEU A 386 13.84 8.53 -14.39
CA LEU A 386 14.39 9.71 -13.74
C LEU A 386 13.39 10.28 -12.71
N GLY A 387 13.88 10.55 -11.50
CA GLY A 387 13.17 11.22 -10.43
C GLY A 387 14.12 11.97 -9.50
N CYS A 388 13.59 12.72 -8.51
CA CYS A 388 14.44 13.45 -7.55
C CYS A 388 15.35 12.52 -6.73
N TYR A 389 15.01 11.25 -6.60
CA TYR A 389 15.88 10.24 -5.99
C TYR A 389 17.09 9.88 -6.84
N SER A 390 17.09 10.21 -8.12
CA SER A 390 18.23 9.94 -9.01
C SER A 390 19.49 10.69 -8.57
N PHE A 391 19.36 11.86 -7.96
CA PHE A 391 20.49 12.58 -7.37
C PHE A 391 21.22 11.76 -6.29
N ARG A 392 20.44 11.07 -5.45
CA ARG A 392 20.97 10.16 -4.44
C ARG A 392 21.57 8.88 -5.06
N HIS A 393 20.99 8.37 -6.15
CA HIS A 393 21.55 7.22 -6.87
C HIS A 393 22.90 7.56 -7.47
N SER A 394 23.07 8.78 -7.96
CA SER A 394 24.34 9.29 -8.52
C SER A 394 25.45 9.35 -7.47
N TYR A 395 25.15 9.74 -6.23
CA TYR A 395 26.09 9.68 -5.11
C TYR A 395 26.60 8.25 -4.87
N SER A 396 25.70 7.27 -4.85
CA SER A 396 26.07 5.86 -4.71
C SER A 396 26.96 5.39 -5.85
N LEU A 397 26.61 5.72 -7.09
CA LEU A 397 27.40 5.37 -8.26
C LEU A 397 28.81 5.96 -8.18
N ARG A 398 28.92 7.25 -7.83
CA ARG A 398 30.18 7.97 -7.64
C ARG A 398 31.04 7.34 -6.55
N GLY A 399 30.45 7.01 -5.39
CA GLY A 399 31.15 6.32 -4.30
C GLY A 399 31.76 5.00 -4.77
N HIS A 400 31.03 4.19 -5.51
CA HIS A 400 31.53 2.95 -6.08
C HIS A 400 32.61 3.17 -7.15
N GLN A 401 32.46 4.19 -7.99
CA GLN A 401 33.47 4.54 -9.01
C GLN A 401 34.79 4.99 -8.37
N LEU A 402 34.73 5.66 -7.23
CA LEU A 402 35.88 6.06 -6.43
C LEU A 402 36.50 4.90 -5.62
N GLY A 403 35.86 3.73 -5.63
CA GLY A 403 36.34 2.54 -4.94
C GLY A 403 36.03 2.53 -3.44
N ILE A 404 35.08 3.35 -2.98
CA ILE A 404 34.60 3.31 -1.59
C ILE A 404 33.81 2.02 -1.40
N ASP A 405 34.04 1.32 -0.30
CA ASP A 405 33.32 0.06 -0.01
C ASP A 405 31.81 0.27 0.16
N ALA A 406 31.03 -0.75 -0.20
CA ALA A 406 29.59 -0.67 -0.21
C ALA A 406 28.99 -0.41 1.18
N GLY A 407 29.66 -0.84 2.26
CA GLY A 407 29.24 -0.60 3.64
C GLY A 407 29.34 0.86 4.00
N SER A 408 30.49 1.47 3.74
CA SER A 408 30.74 2.92 3.97
C SER A 408 29.79 3.80 3.15
N VAL A 409 29.54 3.47 1.88
CA VAL A 409 28.56 4.20 1.04
C VAL A 409 27.15 4.04 1.61
N ALA A 410 26.79 2.83 2.05
CA ALA A 410 25.47 2.55 2.64
C ALA A 410 25.27 3.37 3.92
N ASP A 411 26.26 3.40 4.82
CA ASP A 411 26.21 4.15 6.08
C ASP A 411 26.12 5.66 5.83
N ALA A 412 26.94 6.20 4.93
CA ALA A 412 26.87 7.61 4.52
C ALA A 412 25.49 7.98 3.96
N MET A 413 24.83 7.06 3.27
CA MET A 413 23.48 7.25 2.75
C MET A 413 22.37 6.91 3.77
N GLY A 414 22.66 6.32 4.94
CA GLY A 414 21.67 5.86 5.91
C GLY A 414 20.81 4.73 5.37
N HIS A 415 21.46 3.70 4.83
CA HIS A 415 20.87 2.42 4.43
C HIS A 415 21.49 1.29 5.25
N THR A 416 20.80 0.15 5.35
CA THR A 416 21.50 -1.10 5.66
C THR A 416 22.26 -1.56 4.41
N LEU A 417 23.39 -2.24 4.60
CA LEU A 417 24.17 -2.81 3.50
C LEU A 417 23.29 -3.68 2.57
N ARG A 418 22.38 -4.48 3.14
CA ARG A 418 21.42 -5.28 2.36
C ARG A 418 20.56 -4.41 1.44
N THR A 419 19.94 -3.36 1.98
CA THR A 419 19.10 -2.44 1.18
C THR A 419 19.93 -1.73 0.10
N HIS A 420 21.19 -1.41 0.41
CA HIS A 420 22.10 -0.80 -0.53
C HIS A 420 22.39 -1.74 -1.70
N LEU A 421 22.81 -2.96 -1.43
CA LEU A 421 23.11 -3.97 -2.45
C LEU A 421 21.89 -4.33 -3.32
N GLU A 422 20.70 -4.46 -2.71
CA GLU A 422 19.45 -4.69 -3.47
C GLU A 422 19.09 -3.52 -4.40
N SER A 423 19.43 -2.28 -3.99
CA SER A 423 19.12 -1.07 -4.76
C SER A 423 20.13 -0.75 -5.87
N TYR A 424 21.37 -1.21 -5.73
CA TYR A 424 22.52 -0.83 -6.57
C TYR A 424 23.28 -2.03 -7.16
N ASP A 425 22.58 -3.13 -7.42
CA ASP A 425 23.14 -4.38 -7.95
C ASP A 425 23.88 -4.21 -9.31
N TYR A 426 23.48 -3.21 -10.09
CA TYR A 426 24.09 -2.89 -11.38
C TYR A 426 25.51 -2.28 -11.30
N ALA A 427 25.91 -1.77 -10.13
CA ALA A 427 27.24 -1.19 -9.93
C ALA A 427 28.36 -2.26 -9.88
N LYS A 428 28.00 -3.55 -9.72
CA LYS A 428 28.95 -4.62 -9.43
C LYS A 428 29.85 -5.02 -10.60
N THR A 429 29.39 -4.98 -11.84
CA THR A 429 30.11 -5.65 -12.95
C THR A 429 31.28 -4.84 -13.50
N THR A 430 31.17 -3.52 -13.62
CA THR A 430 32.24 -2.64 -14.12
C THR A 430 33.22 -2.24 -13.03
N THR A 431 32.77 -2.10 -11.79
CA THR A 431 33.58 -1.76 -10.62
C THR A 431 34.46 -2.91 -10.14
N THR A 432 34.03 -4.17 -10.27
CA THR A 432 34.81 -5.34 -9.86
C THR A 432 36.15 -5.40 -10.59
N LYS A 433 36.15 -5.26 -11.91
CA LYS A 433 37.41 -5.27 -12.70
C LYS A 433 38.36 -4.13 -12.30
N LYS A 434 37.81 -2.91 -12.11
CA LYS A 434 38.60 -1.74 -11.68
C LYS A 434 39.16 -1.92 -10.27
N ALA A 435 38.36 -2.46 -9.32
CA ALA A 435 38.80 -2.74 -7.97
C ALA A 435 39.96 -3.75 -7.92
N PHE A 436 39.89 -4.82 -8.73
CA PHE A 436 40.98 -5.81 -8.82
C PHE A 436 42.23 -5.25 -9.50
N ILE A 437 42.09 -4.36 -10.47
CA ILE A 437 43.25 -3.66 -11.06
C ILE A 437 43.93 -2.79 -10.00
N LYS A 438 43.18 -1.94 -9.31
CA LYS A 438 43.68 -1.07 -8.23
C LYS A 438 44.32 -1.87 -7.08
N ALA A 439 43.75 -2.99 -6.69
CA ALA A 439 44.33 -3.87 -5.66
C ALA A 439 45.67 -4.46 -6.09
N ARG A 440 45.82 -4.84 -7.38
CA ARG A 440 47.08 -5.34 -7.91
C ARG A 440 48.14 -4.23 -8.00
N GLU A 441 47.77 -3.01 -8.38
CA GLU A 441 48.65 -1.86 -8.38
C GLU A 441 49.20 -1.56 -6.99
N LEU A 442 48.37 -1.65 -5.93
CA LEU A 442 48.78 -1.49 -4.54
C LEU A 442 49.67 -2.62 -3.99
N GLN A 443 49.60 -3.81 -4.60
CA GLN A 443 50.45 -4.95 -4.21
C GLN A 443 51.79 -4.96 -4.97
N ALA A 444 51.93 -4.16 -6.00
CA ALA A 444 53.15 -4.05 -6.81
C ALA A 444 54.12 -2.96 -6.30
N VAL A 445 53.80 -2.27 -5.23
CA VAL A 445 54.60 -1.32 -4.48
C VAL A 445 55.12 -1.98 -3.22
#